data_1d84d332655a7470e4b25053f06afaa8
#
_entry.id   1d84d332655a7470e4b25053f06afaa8
#
_cell.length_a   1.000
_cell.length_b   1.000
_cell.length_c   1.000
_cell.angle_alpha   90.00
_cell.angle_beta   90.00
_cell.angle_gamma   90.00
#
_symmetry.space_group_name_H-M   'P 1'
#
loop_
_entity.id
_entity.type
_entity.pdbx_description
1 polymer ?
#
loop_
_entity_poly.entity_id
_entity_poly.type
_entity_poly.pdbx_seq_one_letter_code
_entity_poly.pdbx_strand_id
1 'polypeptide(L)'
;MNLQAERRSIAKIPELEGLKALVVDDDYNTCDSVTKMLAQVGMRSEWTLSGKEAILRAKNSFERGDAFNAYIVDCRMPDMNGIEVTRQIRRLGDDTPIIILTAYDWSDIEEEARNAGVTAFCSKPMFMSDLRDTLLKAIGSEECQNESALPVADEESNFQGKHLLLVEDNLLNQEIAQEILCEYGF
;
A
#
# COMPACT_ATOMS: atom_id res chain seq x y z
N MET A 1 -29.28 -21.44 10.85
CA MET A 1 -29.04 -20.45 9.78
C MET A 1 -27.55 -20.49 9.48
N ASN A 2 -27.15 -21.20 8.40
CA ASN A 2 -25.75 -21.35 8.04
C ASN A 2 -25.33 -20.10 7.25
N LEU A 3 -24.56 -19.23 7.89
CA LEU A 3 -23.83 -18.17 7.20
C LEU A 3 -22.63 -18.83 6.48
N GLN A 4 -22.85 -19.26 5.25
CA GLN A 4 -21.74 -19.52 4.35
C GLN A 4 -21.12 -18.16 3.99
N ALA A 5 -19.98 -17.85 4.61
CA ALA A 5 -19.13 -16.78 4.13
C ALA A 5 -18.66 -17.17 2.72
N GLU A 6 -19.26 -16.61 1.70
CA GLU A 6 -18.71 -16.64 0.36
C GLU A 6 -17.33 -15.95 0.44
N ARG A 7 -16.28 -16.74 0.47
CA ARG A 7 -14.94 -16.23 0.15
C ARG A 7 -15.01 -15.78 -1.31
N ARG A 8 -15.26 -14.49 -1.53
CA ARG A 8 -14.98 -13.90 -2.84
C ARG A 8 -13.51 -14.14 -3.07
N SER A 9 -13.21 -15.10 -3.93
CA SER A 9 -11.88 -15.29 -4.50
C SER A 9 -11.55 -13.97 -5.21
N ILE A 10 -10.65 -13.19 -4.62
CA ILE A 10 -10.10 -12.02 -5.31
C ILE A 10 -9.41 -12.60 -6.53
N ALA A 11 -9.92 -12.27 -7.71
CA ALA A 11 -9.34 -12.76 -8.94
C ALA A 11 -7.88 -12.27 -9.00
N LYS A 12 -6.97 -13.19 -9.29
CA LYS A 12 -5.58 -12.83 -9.59
C LYS A 12 -5.57 -11.80 -10.70
N ILE A 13 -4.69 -10.83 -10.57
CA ILE A 13 -4.56 -9.73 -11.54
C ILE A 13 -3.48 -10.14 -12.55
N PRO A 14 -3.85 -10.34 -13.82
CA PRO A 14 -2.91 -10.86 -14.81
C PRO A 14 -1.62 -10.03 -14.92
N GLU A 15 -1.72 -8.71 -14.77
CA GLU A 15 -0.61 -7.77 -14.85
C GLU A 15 0.37 -7.89 -13.69
N LEU A 16 -0.08 -8.41 -12.55
CA LEU A 16 0.72 -8.59 -11.33
C LEU A 16 1.16 -10.04 -11.14
N GLU A 17 0.59 -10.99 -11.90
CA GLU A 17 0.86 -12.42 -11.70
C GLU A 17 2.33 -12.77 -11.96
N GLY A 18 2.94 -13.39 -10.96
CA GLY A 18 4.34 -13.83 -11.02
C GLY A 18 5.37 -12.74 -10.77
N LEU A 19 4.99 -11.47 -10.74
CA LEU A 19 5.89 -10.38 -10.37
C LEU A 19 6.36 -10.54 -8.93
N LYS A 20 7.53 -10.00 -8.62
CA LYS A 20 8.20 -10.15 -7.33
C LYS A 20 8.29 -8.81 -6.59
N ALA A 21 7.84 -8.76 -5.35
CA ALA A 21 7.96 -7.59 -4.49
C ALA A 21 8.84 -7.84 -3.26
N LEU A 22 9.51 -6.78 -2.77
CA LEU A 22 10.17 -6.77 -1.47
C LEU A 22 9.40 -5.86 -0.52
N VAL A 23 8.96 -6.42 0.60
CA VAL A 23 8.30 -5.70 1.69
C VAL A 23 9.34 -5.37 2.76
N VAL A 24 9.38 -4.12 3.19
CA VAL A 24 10.35 -3.60 4.17
C VAL A 24 9.60 -2.83 5.25
N ASP A 25 9.53 -3.38 6.44
CA ASP A 25 8.83 -2.79 7.59
C ASP A 25 9.43 -3.37 8.86
N ASP A 26 9.63 -2.59 9.91
CA ASP A 26 10.20 -3.08 11.17
C ASP A 26 9.20 -3.91 12.00
N ASP A 27 7.91 -3.86 11.66
CA ASP A 27 6.89 -4.73 12.25
C ASP A 27 6.64 -5.98 11.39
N TYR A 28 6.95 -7.14 11.98
CA TYR A 28 6.70 -8.44 11.36
C TYR A 28 5.23 -8.64 10.96
N ASN A 29 4.27 -8.17 11.77
CA ASN A 29 2.85 -8.38 11.48
C ASN A 29 2.42 -7.60 10.24
N THR A 30 2.97 -6.41 10.05
CA THR A 30 2.79 -5.63 8.83
C THR A 30 3.37 -6.36 7.62
N CYS A 31 4.61 -6.83 7.71
CA CYS A 31 5.25 -7.64 6.65
C CYS A 31 4.41 -8.86 6.27
N ASP A 32 3.95 -9.63 7.26
CA ASP A 32 3.13 -10.83 7.05
C ASP A 32 1.80 -10.50 6.38
N SER A 33 1.14 -9.43 6.83
CA SER A 33 -0.13 -8.97 6.26
C SER A 33 0.01 -8.53 4.81
N VAL A 34 1.00 -7.70 4.50
CA VAL A 34 1.29 -7.22 3.14
C VAL A 34 1.66 -8.38 2.22
N THR A 35 2.50 -9.28 2.69
CA THR A 35 2.89 -10.49 1.93
C THR A 35 1.68 -11.35 1.56
N LYS A 36 0.74 -11.53 2.49
CA LYS A 36 -0.52 -12.24 2.22
C LYS A 36 -1.40 -11.52 1.22
N MET A 37 -1.46 -10.19 1.27
CA MET A 37 -2.19 -9.37 0.29
C MET A 37 -1.57 -9.51 -1.11
N LEU A 38 -0.25 -9.44 -1.22
CA LEU A 38 0.47 -9.62 -2.48
C LEU A 38 0.23 -11.01 -3.09
N ALA A 39 0.24 -12.06 -2.26
CA ALA A 39 -0.05 -13.42 -2.72
C ALA A 39 -1.49 -13.56 -3.26
N GLN A 40 -2.47 -12.83 -2.70
CA GLN A 40 -3.85 -12.85 -3.19
C GLN A 40 -3.99 -12.23 -4.59
N VAL A 41 -3.18 -11.24 -4.94
CA VAL A 41 -3.17 -10.62 -6.28
C VAL A 41 -2.25 -11.37 -7.27
N GLY A 42 -1.57 -12.43 -6.82
CA GLY A 42 -0.75 -13.30 -7.67
C GLY A 42 0.74 -12.95 -7.68
N MET A 43 1.20 -12.00 -6.88
CA MET A 43 2.61 -11.64 -6.77
C MET A 43 3.39 -12.60 -5.87
N ARG A 44 4.67 -12.81 -6.19
CA ARG A 44 5.65 -13.39 -5.26
C ARG A 44 6.18 -12.28 -4.35
N SER A 45 6.50 -12.57 -3.12
CA SER A 45 7.04 -11.57 -2.21
C SER A 45 8.11 -12.13 -1.27
N GLU A 46 9.08 -11.29 -0.97
CA GLU A 46 10.02 -11.44 0.12
C GLU A 46 9.80 -10.28 1.11
N TRP A 47 10.28 -10.43 2.32
CA TRP A 47 10.21 -9.36 3.31
C TRP A 47 11.49 -9.27 4.13
N THR A 48 11.74 -8.10 4.71
CA THR A 48 12.81 -7.84 5.68
C THR A 48 12.37 -6.79 6.68
N LEU A 49 12.94 -6.87 7.89
CA LEU A 49 12.66 -5.92 8.99
C LEU A 49 13.68 -4.77 9.05
N SER A 50 14.53 -4.62 8.04
CA SER A 50 15.65 -3.67 8.04
C SER A 50 15.83 -3.03 6.68
N GLY A 51 15.93 -1.69 6.67
CA GLY A 51 16.24 -0.93 5.47
C GLY A 51 17.62 -1.26 4.89
N LYS A 52 18.59 -1.50 5.75
CA LYS A 52 19.95 -1.91 5.33
C LYS A 52 19.94 -3.27 4.63
N GLU A 53 19.19 -4.22 5.16
CA GLU A 53 19.04 -5.53 4.53
C GLU A 53 18.28 -5.42 3.20
N ALA A 54 17.29 -4.53 3.11
CA ALA A 54 16.55 -4.29 1.88
C ALA A 54 17.49 -3.84 0.74
N ILE A 55 18.40 -2.90 1.00
CA ILE A 55 19.39 -2.44 0.03
C ILE A 55 20.30 -3.58 -0.42
N LEU A 56 20.76 -4.42 0.51
CA LEU A 56 21.59 -5.58 0.18
C LEU A 56 20.82 -6.60 -0.68
N ARG A 57 19.55 -6.86 -0.37
CA ARG A 57 18.68 -7.76 -1.17
C ARG A 57 18.42 -7.20 -2.55
N ALA A 58 18.15 -5.89 -2.68
CA ALA A 58 18.00 -5.23 -3.97
C ALA A 58 19.24 -5.44 -4.84
N LYS A 59 20.43 -5.18 -4.32
CA LYS A 59 21.71 -5.42 -5.03
C LYS A 59 21.85 -6.88 -5.46
N ASN A 60 21.67 -7.81 -4.52
CA ASN A 60 21.86 -9.24 -4.80
C ASN A 60 20.85 -9.80 -5.80
N SER A 61 19.60 -9.30 -5.79
CA SER A 61 18.55 -9.74 -6.72
C SER A 61 18.89 -9.36 -8.16
N PHE A 62 19.47 -8.19 -8.36
CA PHE A 62 19.94 -7.70 -9.64
C PHE A 62 21.06 -8.61 -10.20
N GLU A 63 22.06 -8.92 -9.35
CA GLU A 63 23.18 -9.80 -9.72
C GLU A 63 22.76 -11.23 -10.05
N ARG A 64 21.66 -11.71 -9.45
CA ARG A 64 21.14 -13.07 -9.67
C ARG A 64 20.13 -13.18 -10.81
N GLY A 65 19.75 -12.08 -11.45
CA GLY A 65 18.74 -12.07 -12.51
C GLY A 65 17.31 -12.38 -12.04
N ASP A 66 17.02 -12.28 -10.73
CA ASP A 66 15.67 -12.39 -10.14
C ASP A 66 15.33 -11.07 -9.42
N ALA A 67 15.37 -9.99 -10.19
CA ALA A 67 15.14 -8.63 -9.71
C ALA A 67 13.71 -8.47 -9.16
N PHE A 68 13.56 -7.55 -8.22
CA PHE A 68 12.24 -7.14 -7.77
C PHE A 68 11.54 -6.28 -8.83
N ASN A 69 10.21 -6.33 -8.85
CA ASN A 69 9.36 -5.53 -9.71
C ASN A 69 8.65 -4.41 -8.93
N ALA A 70 8.67 -4.48 -7.61
CA ALA A 70 8.19 -3.42 -6.72
C ALA A 70 8.87 -3.52 -5.35
N TYR A 71 9.07 -2.37 -4.72
CA TYR A 71 9.44 -2.25 -3.32
C TYR A 71 8.28 -1.61 -2.55
N ILE A 72 7.93 -2.17 -1.40
CA ILE A 72 6.92 -1.63 -0.49
C ILE A 72 7.64 -1.38 0.83
N VAL A 73 7.85 -0.11 1.18
CA VAL A 73 8.79 0.28 2.23
C VAL A 73 8.08 1.14 3.27
N ASP A 74 8.21 0.79 4.53
CA ASP A 74 7.72 1.65 5.61
C ASP A 74 8.49 2.98 5.65
N CYS A 75 7.74 4.06 5.89
CA CYS A 75 8.32 5.40 5.99
C CYS A 75 9.27 5.53 7.17
N ARG A 76 8.91 4.92 8.31
CA ARG A 76 9.62 5.11 9.59
C ARG A 76 10.11 3.79 10.17
N MET A 77 11.39 3.52 9.99
CA MET A 77 12.05 2.36 10.60
C MET A 77 13.22 2.80 11.50
N PRO A 78 13.55 2.03 12.54
CA PRO A 78 14.59 2.42 13.52
C PRO A 78 15.99 2.55 12.92
N ASP A 79 16.32 1.73 11.93
CA ASP A 79 17.67 1.66 11.35
C ASP A 79 17.87 2.66 10.20
N MET A 80 16.83 2.92 9.42
CA MET A 80 16.88 3.83 8.27
C MET A 80 15.45 4.15 7.82
N ASN A 81 15.13 5.43 7.55
CA ASN A 81 13.82 5.77 7.03
C ASN A 81 13.63 5.33 5.57
N GLY A 82 12.37 5.15 5.15
CA GLY A 82 12.04 4.64 3.82
C GLY A 82 12.52 5.54 2.67
N ILE A 83 12.60 6.86 2.88
CA ILE A 83 13.11 7.81 1.88
C ILE A 83 14.62 7.59 1.66
N GLU A 84 15.38 7.34 2.73
CA GLU A 84 16.81 7.04 2.60
C GLU A 84 17.03 5.65 1.96
N VAL A 85 16.21 4.64 2.30
CA VAL A 85 16.22 3.35 1.59
C VAL A 85 16.02 3.58 0.09
N THR A 86 15.03 4.39 -0.29
CA THR A 86 14.76 4.76 -1.68
C THR A 86 15.99 5.38 -2.35
N ARG A 87 16.62 6.38 -1.73
CA ARG A 87 17.83 7.03 -2.26
C ARG A 87 18.97 6.02 -2.50
N GLN A 88 19.14 5.09 -1.56
CA GLN A 88 20.21 4.08 -1.67
C GLN A 88 19.92 3.09 -2.80
N ILE A 89 18.68 2.65 -2.97
CA ILE A 89 18.26 1.77 -4.08
C ILE A 89 18.45 2.49 -5.42
N ARG A 90 18.05 3.75 -5.54
CA ARG A 90 18.26 4.56 -6.76
C ARG A 90 19.75 4.76 -7.10
N ARG A 91 20.62 4.90 -6.08
CA ARG A 91 22.08 4.96 -6.29
C ARG A 91 22.67 3.67 -6.86
N LEU A 92 22.00 2.54 -6.71
CA LEU A 92 22.40 1.28 -7.36
C LEU A 92 22.02 1.22 -8.84
N GLY A 93 21.31 2.24 -9.35
CA GLY A 93 20.76 2.25 -10.72
C GLY A 93 19.49 1.41 -10.87
N ASP A 94 18.80 1.16 -9.77
CA ASP A 94 17.54 0.41 -9.76
C ASP A 94 16.38 1.39 -9.82
N ASP A 95 15.66 1.40 -10.95
CA ASP A 95 14.49 2.25 -11.21
C ASP A 95 13.15 1.56 -10.89
N THR A 96 13.20 0.37 -10.29
CA THR A 96 12.00 -0.38 -9.87
C THR A 96 11.07 0.50 -9.02
N PRO A 97 9.74 0.46 -9.23
CA PRO A 97 8.78 1.22 -8.47
C PRO A 97 8.93 1.03 -6.95
N ILE A 98 8.95 2.14 -6.22
CA ILE A 98 9.02 2.15 -4.75
C ILE A 98 7.78 2.84 -4.21
N ILE A 99 7.02 2.09 -3.40
CA ILE A 99 5.81 2.53 -2.72
C ILE A 99 6.14 2.73 -1.24
N ILE A 100 5.92 3.92 -0.71
CA ILE A 100 6.11 4.22 0.72
C ILE A 100 4.81 3.99 1.48
N LEU A 101 4.88 3.19 2.55
CA LEU A 101 3.80 3.03 3.52
C LEU A 101 3.92 4.10 4.60
N THR A 102 2.85 4.84 4.88
CA THR A 102 2.85 5.88 5.90
C THR A 102 1.58 5.87 6.72
N ALA A 103 1.71 6.12 8.04
CA ALA A 103 0.59 6.28 8.97
C ALA A 103 0.11 7.73 9.08
N TYR A 104 0.75 8.67 8.39
CA TYR A 104 0.52 10.11 8.49
C TYR A 104 0.26 10.73 7.13
N ASP A 105 -0.27 11.95 7.15
CA ASP A 105 -0.31 12.79 5.96
C ASP A 105 1.14 12.96 5.45
N TRP A 106 1.36 12.64 4.17
CA TRP A 106 2.68 12.71 3.53
C TRP A 106 2.98 14.08 2.92
N SER A 107 2.08 15.06 3.05
CA SER A 107 2.22 16.40 2.48
C SER A 107 3.55 17.05 2.88
N ASP A 108 3.98 16.86 4.14
CA ASP A 108 5.20 17.44 4.66
C ASP A 108 6.49 16.79 4.09
N ILE A 109 6.40 15.56 3.59
CA ILE A 109 7.55 14.79 3.10
C ILE A 109 7.45 14.49 1.59
N GLU A 110 6.39 14.90 0.94
CA GLU A 110 6.10 14.56 -0.47
C GLU A 110 7.22 15.03 -1.40
N GLU A 111 7.64 16.28 -1.27
CA GLU A 111 8.71 16.85 -2.09
C GLU A 111 10.04 16.12 -1.89
N GLU A 112 10.40 15.83 -0.64
CA GLU A 112 11.62 15.09 -0.31
C GLU A 112 11.56 13.65 -0.88
N ALA A 113 10.43 12.99 -0.74
CA ALA A 113 10.22 11.62 -1.21
C ALA A 113 10.24 11.55 -2.75
N ARG A 114 9.59 12.49 -3.44
CA ARG A 114 9.64 12.58 -4.91
C ARG A 114 11.07 12.81 -5.40
N ASN A 115 11.81 13.71 -4.76
CA ASN A 115 13.20 13.98 -5.09
C ASN A 115 14.13 12.76 -4.80
N ALA A 116 13.74 11.90 -3.86
CA ALA A 116 14.42 10.64 -3.61
C ALA A 116 14.12 9.55 -4.64
N GLY A 117 13.05 9.72 -5.46
CA GLY A 117 12.62 8.76 -6.45
C GLY A 117 11.52 7.80 -5.97
N VAL A 118 10.74 8.18 -4.95
CA VAL A 118 9.52 7.45 -4.55
C VAL A 118 8.51 7.51 -5.68
N THR A 119 7.89 6.38 -5.99
CA THR A 119 6.92 6.27 -7.09
C THR A 119 5.51 6.55 -6.61
N ALA A 120 5.12 6.05 -5.43
CA ALA A 120 3.78 6.22 -4.88
C ALA A 120 3.78 6.12 -3.36
N PHE A 121 2.67 6.56 -2.77
CA PHE A 121 2.39 6.44 -1.34
C PHE A 121 1.15 5.55 -1.10
N CYS A 122 1.14 4.84 0.02
CA CYS A 122 -0.01 4.10 0.49
C CYS A 122 -0.19 4.33 1.99
N SER A 123 -1.39 4.66 2.43
CA SER A 123 -1.70 4.94 3.83
C SER A 123 -1.81 3.66 4.67
N LYS A 124 -1.40 3.74 5.92
CA LYS A 124 -1.74 2.75 6.96
C LYS A 124 -2.95 3.25 7.76
N PRO A 125 -3.98 2.43 8.06
CA PRO A 125 -4.09 1.00 7.78
C PRO A 125 -4.32 0.72 6.29
N MET A 126 -3.61 -0.28 5.76
CA MET A 126 -3.64 -0.62 4.34
C MET A 126 -4.76 -1.59 4.02
N PHE A 127 -5.57 -1.25 3.02
CA PHE A 127 -6.58 -2.14 2.48
C PHE A 127 -6.12 -2.78 1.17
N MET A 128 -6.69 -3.95 0.86
CA MET A 128 -6.36 -4.69 -0.36
C MET A 128 -6.62 -3.86 -1.64
N SER A 129 -7.69 -3.07 -1.66
CA SER A 129 -8.01 -2.16 -2.76
C SER A 129 -6.90 -1.16 -3.00
N ASP A 130 -6.44 -0.51 -1.94
CA ASP A 130 -5.47 0.58 -2.02
C ASP A 130 -4.10 0.06 -2.48
N LEU A 131 -3.67 -1.07 -1.91
CA LEU A 131 -2.43 -1.73 -2.32
C LEU A 131 -2.48 -2.15 -3.79
N ARG A 132 -3.59 -2.77 -4.21
CA ARG A 132 -3.79 -3.19 -5.60
C ARG A 132 -3.72 -2.01 -6.57
N ASP A 133 -4.49 -0.97 -6.29
CA ASP A 133 -4.60 0.20 -7.18
C ASP A 133 -3.28 0.97 -7.25
N THR A 134 -2.57 1.06 -6.12
CA THR A 134 -1.23 1.65 -6.06
C THR A 134 -0.22 0.84 -6.86
N LEU A 135 -0.24 -0.50 -6.75
CA LEU A 135 0.65 -1.38 -7.52
C LEU A 135 0.39 -1.28 -9.01
N LEU A 136 -0.87 -1.31 -9.44
CA LEU A 136 -1.23 -1.18 -10.85
C LEU A 136 -0.78 0.16 -11.43
N LYS A 137 -0.96 1.26 -10.71
CA LYS A 137 -0.48 2.58 -11.13
C LYS A 137 1.06 2.64 -11.16
N ALA A 138 1.74 2.01 -10.20
CA ALA A 138 3.19 2.07 -10.10
C ALA A 138 3.90 1.17 -11.13
N ILE A 139 3.34 0.00 -11.43
CA ILE A 139 3.94 -1.00 -12.34
C ILE A 139 3.43 -0.83 -13.76
N GLY A 140 2.17 -0.43 -13.94
CA GLY A 140 1.48 -0.32 -15.22
C GLY A 140 1.76 0.97 -15.99
N SER A 141 2.93 1.56 -15.85
CA SER A 141 3.39 2.81 -16.43
C SER A 141 2.92 3.07 -17.87
N GLU A 142 2.50 4.26 -18.13
CA GLU A 142 2.44 5.15 -19.29
C GLU A 142 1.07 5.69 -19.70
N GLU A 143 -0.08 5.17 -19.25
CA GLU A 143 -1.37 5.73 -19.69
C GLU A 143 -2.19 6.48 -18.60
N CYS A 144 -1.71 6.55 -17.36
CA CYS A 144 -2.40 7.31 -16.29
C CYS A 144 -1.57 8.46 -15.73
N GLN A 145 -0.88 9.22 -16.61
CA GLN A 145 -0.33 10.53 -16.22
C GLN A 145 -1.42 11.62 -16.35
N ASN A 146 -2.52 11.45 -15.68
CA ASN A 146 -3.40 12.57 -15.31
C ASN A 146 -4.41 12.01 -14.30
N GLU A 147 -4.09 12.25 -13.07
CA GLU A 147 -4.99 12.55 -11.98
C GLU A 147 -4.28 12.31 -10.65
N SER A 148 -3.37 13.24 -10.31
CA SER A 148 -3.14 13.59 -8.92
C SER A 148 -4.36 14.42 -8.49
N ALA A 149 -5.47 13.72 -8.30
CA ALA A 149 -6.56 14.18 -7.49
C ALA A 149 -6.74 13.13 -6.41
N LEU A 150 -6.60 13.53 -5.15
CA LEU A 150 -7.39 12.94 -4.09
C LEU A 150 -8.72 12.53 -4.71
N PRO A 151 -9.33 11.39 -4.36
CA PRO A 151 -10.73 11.26 -4.63
C PRO A 151 -11.39 12.44 -3.89
N VAL A 152 -11.54 13.54 -4.61
CA VAL A 152 -12.60 14.48 -4.29
C VAL A 152 -13.82 13.59 -4.23
N ALA A 153 -14.50 13.64 -3.12
CA ALA A 153 -15.79 13.01 -2.96
C ALA A 153 -16.68 13.49 -4.12
N ASP A 154 -16.58 12.81 -5.25
CA ASP A 154 -17.40 13.05 -6.42
C ASP A 154 -18.50 12.01 -6.42
N GLU A 155 -19.67 12.58 -6.42
CA GLU A 155 -21.00 12.02 -6.39
C GLU A 155 -21.43 11.60 -4.98
N GLU A 156 -22.39 12.34 -4.46
CA GLU A 156 -23.18 12.06 -3.29
C GLU A 156 -23.58 10.58 -3.28
N SER A 157 -22.74 9.76 -2.66
CA SER A 157 -23.04 8.36 -2.41
C SER A 157 -24.19 8.34 -1.41
N ASN A 158 -25.41 8.49 -1.91
CA ASN A 158 -26.60 8.44 -1.10
C ASN A 158 -26.88 6.98 -0.75
N PHE A 159 -26.62 6.61 0.49
CA PHE A 159 -26.88 5.26 1.02
C PHE A 159 -28.31 5.11 1.55
N GLN A 160 -29.24 5.96 1.13
CA GLN A 160 -30.63 5.95 1.58
C GLN A 160 -31.27 4.56 1.44
N GLY A 161 -31.80 4.05 2.55
CA GLY A 161 -32.42 2.72 2.63
C GLY A 161 -31.42 1.56 2.82
N LYS A 162 -30.15 1.83 2.99
CA LYS A 162 -29.17 0.83 3.46
C LYS A 162 -29.17 0.76 4.98
N HIS A 163 -28.82 -0.39 5.50
CA HIS A 163 -28.70 -0.61 6.95
C HIS A 163 -27.24 -0.93 7.28
N LEU A 164 -26.69 -0.23 8.25
CA LEU A 164 -25.35 -0.41 8.77
C LEU A 164 -25.44 -0.72 10.28
N LEU A 165 -24.69 -1.71 10.73
CA LEU A 165 -24.53 -1.99 12.16
C LEU A 165 -23.22 -1.36 12.64
N LEU A 166 -23.33 -0.31 13.46
CA LEU A 166 -22.19 0.28 14.15
C LEU A 166 -21.98 -0.42 15.49
N VAL A 167 -20.77 -0.93 15.75
CA VAL A 167 -20.36 -1.55 17.01
C VAL A 167 -19.13 -0.81 17.50
N GLU A 168 -19.29 -0.01 18.53
CA GLU A 168 -18.24 0.82 19.15
C GLU A 168 -18.54 0.90 20.65
N ASP A 169 -17.56 0.75 21.51
CA ASP A 169 -17.71 0.78 22.97
C ASP A 169 -17.52 2.18 23.59
N ASN A 170 -16.92 3.11 22.85
CA ASN A 170 -16.72 4.49 23.26
C ASN A 170 -17.89 5.38 22.77
N LEU A 171 -18.61 6.01 23.68
CA LEU A 171 -19.74 6.87 23.37
C LEU A 171 -19.40 8.04 22.46
N LEU A 172 -18.23 8.67 22.64
CA LEU A 172 -17.80 9.78 21.80
C LEU A 172 -17.54 9.30 20.36
N ASN A 173 -16.91 8.14 20.20
CA ASN A 173 -16.69 7.55 18.89
C ASN A 173 -18.01 7.15 18.21
N GLN A 174 -19.00 6.67 19.00
CA GLN A 174 -20.35 6.38 18.48
C GLN A 174 -21.02 7.64 17.92
N GLU A 175 -20.99 8.75 18.66
CA GLU A 175 -21.58 10.02 18.24
C GLU A 175 -20.93 10.54 16.96
N ILE A 176 -19.59 10.55 16.88
CA ILE A 176 -18.84 10.97 15.71
C ILE A 176 -19.17 10.08 14.49
N ALA A 177 -19.17 8.77 14.68
CA ALA A 177 -19.47 7.84 13.60
C ALA A 177 -20.92 7.98 13.11
N GLN A 178 -21.90 8.18 14.02
CA GLN A 178 -23.29 8.42 13.65
C GLN A 178 -23.45 9.70 12.84
N GLU A 179 -22.81 10.79 13.25
CA GLU A 179 -22.87 12.06 12.53
C GLU A 179 -22.37 11.91 11.10
N ILE A 180 -21.18 11.29 10.92
CA ILE A 180 -20.61 11.01 9.60
C ILE A 180 -21.54 10.12 8.77
N LEU A 181 -22.06 9.02 9.32
CA LEU A 181 -22.93 8.10 8.58
C LEU A 181 -24.24 8.76 8.19
N CYS A 182 -24.82 9.62 9.01
CA CYS A 182 -26.01 10.40 8.68
C CYS A 182 -25.78 11.37 7.51
N GLU A 183 -24.60 11.99 7.40
CA GLU A 183 -24.25 12.84 6.26
C GLU A 183 -24.24 12.05 4.94
N TYR A 184 -23.88 10.77 4.98
CA TYR A 184 -23.90 9.86 3.82
C TYR A 184 -25.28 9.18 3.58
N GLY A 185 -26.27 9.49 4.39
CA GLY A 185 -27.66 9.05 4.20
C GLY A 185 -28.02 7.67 4.78
N PHE A 186 -27.25 7.15 5.76
CA PHE A 186 -27.59 5.97 6.54
C PHE A 186 -28.63 6.26 7.62
#